data_64fd91e593d7d9397981b97d4ea3f5b9
#
_entry.id   64fd91e593d7d9397981b97d4ea3f5b9
#
_cell.length_a   1.000
_cell.length_b   1.000
_cell.length_c   1.000
_cell.angle_alpha   90.00
_cell.angle_beta   90.00
_cell.angle_gamma   90.00
#
_symmetry.space_group_name_H-M   'P 1'
#
loop_
_entity.id
_entity.type
_entity.pdbx_description
1 polymer ?
#
loop_
_entity_poly.entity_id
_entity_poly.type
_entity_poly.pdbx_seq_one_letter_code
_entity_poly.pdbx_strand_id
1 'polypeptide(L)'
;MSEPQHIKVVDAFDLDDELRSLLKPGEMVRDAHGCRKRLPRYFYEIPNHDAAVQIRLAPHFGLNEFILVDLKEAPRLQQFPRYIPCAVRMLAFFLEQFRAAAGAPVHIAVNGGYRSPAHKMSTGATTHVWGTAADIYRIGANIVKTKDLIDKYNDLAEELSDDVTVLPYGHDTGTTVDDHIHIDLGYVTVIPREISEDRMEVPQEHRPRFAFEERRRRDRRAPQPAIAGDSKQQ
;
A
#
# COMPACT_ATOMS: atom_id res chain seq x y z
N MET A 1 -3.22 -26.56 -3.19
CA MET A 1 -3.34 -25.09 -3.06
C MET A 1 -4.42 -24.86 -2.03
N SER A 2 -4.09 -24.29 -0.87
CA SER A 2 -5.10 -23.90 0.12
C SER A 2 -6.00 -22.82 -0.47
N GLU A 3 -7.31 -22.90 -0.19
CA GLU A 3 -8.25 -21.85 -0.55
C GLU A 3 -7.75 -20.50 -0.01
N PRO A 4 -7.94 -19.40 -0.77
CA PRO A 4 -7.58 -18.07 -0.28
C PRO A 4 -8.37 -17.80 1.01
N GLN A 5 -7.65 -17.56 2.11
CA GLN A 5 -8.29 -17.22 3.38
C GLN A 5 -9.06 -15.92 3.21
N HIS A 6 -10.38 -16.00 3.36
CA HIS A 6 -11.24 -14.84 3.33
C HIS A 6 -11.05 -14.04 4.62
N ILE A 7 -10.58 -12.81 4.51
CA ILE A 7 -10.45 -11.90 5.64
C ILE A 7 -11.66 -10.98 5.63
N LYS A 8 -12.36 -10.89 6.76
CA LYS A 8 -13.51 -10.00 6.89
C LYS A 8 -13.09 -8.56 6.61
N VAL A 9 -13.80 -7.92 5.67
CA VAL A 9 -13.67 -6.49 5.38
C VAL A 9 -14.69 -5.72 6.20
N VAL A 10 -14.27 -4.60 6.77
CA VAL A 10 -15.15 -3.68 7.50
C VAL A 10 -15.05 -2.28 6.91
N ASP A 11 -16.18 -1.58 6.90
CA ASP A 11 -16.21 -0.13 6.72
C ASP A 11 -15.97 0.49 8.10
N ALA A 12 -14.90 1.24 8.25
CA ALA A 12 -14.54 1.80 9.56
C ALA A 12 -15.54 2.85 10.06
N PHE A 13 -16.46 3.33 9.21
CA PHE A 13 -17.58 4.16 9.66
C PHE A 13 -18.62 3.38 10.48
N ASP A 14 -18.65 2.05 10.35
CA ASP A 14 -19.57 1.16 11.09
C ASP A 14 -18.99 0.67 12.42
N LEU A 15 -17.73 1.01 12.73
CA LEU A 15 -17.10 0.68 14.01
C LEU A 15 -17.61 1.59 15.13
N ASP A 16 -17.31 1.21 16.38
CA ASP A 16 -17.64 2.04 17.56
C ASP A 16 -16.92 3.40 17.53
N ASP A 17 -17.41 4.35 18.32
CA ASP A 17 -16.94 5.73 18.36
C ASP A 17 -15.45 5.84 18.74
N GLU A 18 -14.98 4.97 19.65
CA GLU A 18 -13.60 4.96 20.09
C GLU A 18 -12.69 4.54 18.91
N LEU A 19 -13.00 3.44 18.24
CA LEU A 19 -12.23 2.98 17.08
C LEU A 19 -12.27 3.99 15.94
N ARG A 20 -13.43 4.60 15.65
CA ARG A 20 -13.52 5.67 14.64
C ARG A 20 -12.64 6.86 14.99
N SER A 21 -12.61 7.27 16.25
CA SER A 21 -11.78 8.38 16.72
C SER A 21 -10.28 8.09 16.55
N LEU A 22 -9.85 6.84 16.73
CA LEU A 22 -8.45 6.42 16.61
C LEU A 22 -8.03 6.19 15.15
N LEU A 23 -8.88 5.56 14.34
CA LEU A 23 -8.59 5.23 12.93
C LEU A 23 -8.88 6.39 11.97
N LYS A 24 -9.74 7.32 12.35
CA LYS A 24 -10.10 8.54 11.60
C LYS A 24 -10.51 8.27 10.14
N PRO A 25 -11.44 7.33 9.87
CA PRO A 25 -11.74 6.90 8.52
C PRO A 25 -12.20 8.07 7.64
N GLY A 26 -11.58 8.22 6.47
CA GLY A 26 -11.95 9.23 5.49
C GLY A 26 -11.56 10.66 5.84
N GLU A 27 -10.96 10.94 6.99
CA GLU A 27 -10.46 12.27 7.35
C GLU A 27 -9.34 12.72 6.39
N MET A 28 -9.25 14.05 6.25
CA MET A 28 -8.21 14.67 5.41
C MET A 28 -7.02 15.08 6.26
N VAL A 29 -5.87 14.52 5.98
CA VAL A 29 -4.58 14.89 6.60
C VAL A 29 -3.66 15.53 5.56
N ARG A 30 -2.59 16.20 6.01
CA ARG A 30 -1.59 16.78 5.11
C ARG A 30 -0.31 15.98 5.17
N ASP A 31 0.28 15.72 4.00
CA ASP A 31 1.62 15.15 3.89
C ASP A 31 2.72 16.22 4.16
N ALA A 32 3.98 15.80 4.11
CA ALA A 32 5.13 16.69 4.32
C ALA A 32 5.20 17.86 3.32
N HIS A 33 4.58 17.72 2.16
CA HIS A 33 4.50 18.76 1.12
C HIS A 33 3.23 19.63 1.25
N GLY A 34 2.43 19.43 2.30
CA GLY A 34 1.18 20.14 2.53
C GLY A 34 0.00 19.64 1.67
N CYS A 35 0.19 18.63 0.85
CA CYS A 35 -0.87 18.06 0.04
C CYS A 35 -1.87 17.29 0.89
N ARG A 36 -3.16 17.42 0.57
CA ARG A 36 -4.24 16.77 1.32
C ARG A 36 -4.37 15.31 0.87
N LYS A 37 -4.36 14.40 1.83
CA LYS A 37 -4.54 12.95 1.64
C LYS A 37 -5.73 12.48 2.46
N ARG A 38 -6.54 11.59 1.91
CA ARG A 38 -7.69 11.03 2.61
C ARG A 38 -7.28 9.71 3.28
N LEU A 39 -7.50 9.61 4.59
CA LEU A 39 -7.25 8.38 5.35
C LEU A 39 -8.10 7.20 4.87
N PRO A 40 -7.62 5.96 5.02
CA PRO A 40 -8.34 4.75 4.64
C PRO A 40 -9.72 4.66 5.31
N ARG A 41 -10.68 4.06 4.61
CA ARG A 41 -12.02 3.77 5.11
C ARG A 41 -12.24 2.28 5.33
N TYR A 42 -11.66 1.43 4.48
CA TYR A 42 -11.89 0.00 4.48
C TYR A 42 -10.69 -0.74 5.06
N PHE A 43 -10.98 -1.62 6.02
CA PHE A 43 -9.99 -2.35 6.79
C PHE A 43 -10.29 -3.85 6.75
N TYR A 44 -9.26 -4.66 6.85
CA TYR A 44 -9.36 -6.04 7.25
C TYR A 44 -9.50 -6.11 8.78
N GLU A 45 -10.50 -6.85 9.27
CA GLU A 45 -10.66 -7.17 10.69
C GLU A 45 -9.90 -8.45 11.01
N ILE A 46 -9.06 -8.38 12.03
CA ILE A 46 -8.23 -9.48 12.50
C ILE A 46 -8.77 -9.88 13.87
N PRO A 47 -9.48 -11.02 13.98
CA PRO A 47 -10.23 -11.33 15.19
C PRO A 47 -9.36 -11.70 16.40
N ASN A 48 -8.18 -12.30 16.17
CA ASN A 48 -7.27 -12.75 17.22
C ASN A 48 -5.85 -12.96 16.68
N HIS A 49 -4.93 -13.28 17.58
CA HIS A 49 -3.52 -13.53 17.27
C HIS A 49 -3.33 -14.73 16.32
N ASP A 50 -4.06 -15.82 16.52
CA ASP A 50 -3.92 -17.03 15.71
C ASP A 50 -4.29 -16.75 14.25
N ALA A 51 -5.38 -16.00 14.05
CA ALA A 51 -5.76 -15.54 12.71
C ALA A 51 -4.65 -14.67 12.07
N ALA A 52 -4.05 -13.74 12.84
CA ALA A 52 -2.96 -12.92 12.34
C ALA A 52 -1.75 -13.75 11.85
N VAL A 53 -1.41 -14.81 12.57
CA VAL A 53 -0.28 -15.69 12.23
C VAL A 53 -0.61 -16.60 11.05
N GLN A 54 -1.85 -17.10 10.97
CA GLN A 54 -2.26 -18.04 9.92
C GLN A 54 -2.51 -17.35 8.56
N ILE A 55 -2.98 -16.10 8.58
CA ILE A 55 -3.29 -15.37 7.35
C ILE A 55 -2.01 -15.00 6.61
N ARG A 56 -1.89 -15.46 5.36
CA ARG A 56 -0.84 -15.06 4.43
C ARG A 56 -1.35 -13.99 3.49
N LEU A 57 -0.66 -12.85 3.46
CA LEU A 57 -0.91 -11.78 2.50
C LEU A 57 -0.17 -12.03 1.18
N ALA A 58 1.02 -12.63 1.26
CA ALA A 58 1.82 -13.13 0.16
C ALA A 58 2.50 -14.45 0.57
N PRO A 59 3.09 -15.24 -0.33
CA PRO A 59 3.67 -16.56 -0.01
C PRO A 59 4.61 -16.59 1.20
N HIS A 60 5.40 -15.52 1.39
CA HIS A 60 6.39 -15.44 2.48
C HIS A 60 6.09 -14.35 3.51
N PHE A 61 4.97 -13.64 3.37
CA PHE A 61 4.58 -12.57 4.30
C PHE A 61 3.27 -12.89 5.00
N GLY A 62 3.33 -13.02 6.33
CA GLY A 62 2.17 -13.18 7.21
C GLY A 62 1.59 -11.84 7.62
N LEU A 63 0.28 -11.81 7.87
CA LEU A 63 -0.41 -10.59 8.30
C LEU A 63 0.16 -10.04 9.63
N ASN A 64 0.58 -10.94 10.53
CA ASN A 64 1.18 -10.58 11.81
C ASN A 64 2.42 -9.68 11.69
N GLU A 65 3.19 -9.80 10.60
CA GLU A 65 4.39 -8.99 10.38
C GLU A 65 4.06 -7.51 10.16
N PHE A 66 2.89 -7.23 9.56
CA PHE A 66 2.46 -5.85 9.24
C PHE A 66 1.77 -5.14 10.40
N ILE A 67 1.33 -5.85 11.43
CA ILE A 67 0.63 -5.27 12.59
C ILE A 67 1.49 -5.30 13.87
N LEU A 68 2.77 -5.57 13.76
CA LEU A 68 3.68 -5.64 14.91
C LEU A 68 4.03 -4.23 15.39
N VAL A 69 3.38 -3.81 16.48
CA VAL A 69 3.55 -2.48 17.09
C VAL A 69 3.92 -2.61 18.57
N ASP A 70 4.55 -1.58 19.12
CA ASP A 70 4.92 -1.47 20.52
C ASP A 70 3.94 -0.58 21.33
N LEU A 71 4.34 -0.16 22.52
CA LEU A 71 3.57 0.71 23.42
C LEU A 71 3.33 2.12 22.89
N LYS A 72 3.82 2.47 21.72
CA LYS A 72 3.55 3.76 21.05
C LYS A 72 2.19 3.74 20.34
N GLU A 73 1.62 2.55 20.09
CA GLU A 73 0.27 2.42 19.56
C GLU A 73 -0.79 2.66 20.66
N ALA A 74 -1.96 3.19 20.26
CA ALA A 74 -3.07 3.39 21.19
C ALA A 74 -3.50 2.05 21.83
N PRO A 75 -3.70 2.00 23.16
CA PRO A 75 -3.97 0.74 23.86
C PRO A 75 -5.17 -0.06 23.31
N ARG A 76 -6.21 0.62 22.84
CA ARG A 76 -7.38 0.00 22.21
C ARG A 76 -7.03 -0.72 20.91
N LEU A 77 -6.09 -0.18 20.12
CA LEU A 77 -5.66 -0.76 18.85
C LEU A 77 -4.57 -1.83 19.00
N GLN A 78 -4.02 -2.02 20.19
CA GLN A 78 -3.16 -3.16 20.49
C GLN A 78 -3.98 -4.43 20.80
N GLN A 79 -5.26 -4.28 21.17
CA GLN A 79 -6.16 -5.37 21.49
C GLN A 79 -6.86 -5.91 20.24
N PHE A 80 -7.20 -7.18 20.25
CA PHE A 80 -8.03 -7.78 19.19
C PHE A 80 -9.54 -7.52 19.47
N PRO A 81 -10.37 -7.38 18.42
CA PRO A 81 -9.98 -7.41 17.02
C PRO A 81 -9.12 -6.21 16.64
N ARG A 82 -8.13 -6.44 15.76
CA ARG A 82 -7.27 -5.40 15.19
C ARG A 82 -7.68 -5.10 13.76
N TYR A 83 -7.29 -3.93 13.28
CA TYR A 83 -7.70 -3.42 11.97
C TYR A 83 -6.49 -2.96 11.19
N ILE A 84 -6.41 -3.34 9.90
CA ILE A 84 -5.36 -2.92 8.99
C ILE A 84 -5.96 -2.51 7.64
N PRO A 85 -5.53 -1.40 7.02
CA PRO A 85 -6.06 -0.97 5.72
C PRO A 85 -5.93 -2.07 4.65
N CYS A 86 -6.94 -2.20 3.80
CA CYS A 86 -6.98 -3.24 2.78
C CYS A 86 -5.85 -3.13 1.74
N ALA A 87 -5.21 -1.96 1.63
CA ALA A 87 -4.06 -1.74 0.76
C ALA A 87 -2.80 -2.54 1.17
N VAL A 88 -2.74 -3.06 2.40
CA VAL A 88 -1.60 -3.88 2.87
C VAL A 88 -1.29 -5.07 1.96
N ARG A 89 -2.29 -5.61 1.26
CA ARG A 89 -2.06 -6.69 0.27
C ARG A 89 -1.18 -6.25 -0.89
N MET A 90 -1.30 -5.01 -1.33
CA MET A 90 -0.45 -4.47 -2.40
C MET A 90 0.99 -4.36 -1.92
N LEU A 91 1.19 -3.86 -0.69
CA LEU A 91 2.52 -3.81 -0.07
C LEU A 91 3.12 -5.22 0.07
N ALA A 92 2.37 -6.18 0.60
CA ALA A 92 2.84 -7.55 0.75
C ALA A 92 3.20 -8.19 -0.59
N PHE A 93 2.45 -7.91 -1.66
CA PHE A 93 2.76 -8.38 -3.00
C PHE A 93 4.05 -7.74 -3.54
N PHE A 94 4.26 -6.45 -3.35
CA PHE A 94 5.50 -5.79 -3.74
C PHE A 94 6.70 -6.34 -2.95
N LEU A 95 6.56 -6.49 -1.63
CA LEU A 95 7.62 -7.04 -0.78
C LEU A 95 7.98 -8.49 -1.15
N GLU A 96 7.03 -9.27 -1.68
CA GLU A 96 7.31 -10.61 -2.22
C GLU A 96 8.22 -10.56 -3.46
N GLN A 97 8.00 -9.58 -4.36
CA GLN A 97 8.88 -9.36 -5.51
C GLN A 97 10.26 -8.88 -5.05
N PHE A 98 10.29 -7.94 -4.12
CA PHE A 98 11.53 -7.45 -3.52
C PHE A 98 12.32 -8.58 -2.84
N ARG A 99 11.65 -9.43 -2.06
CA ARG A 99 12.26 -10.62 -1.44
C ARG A 99 12.86 -11.57 -2.48
N ALA A 100 12.13 -11.80 -3.56
CA ALA A 100 12.60 -12.68 -4.65
C ALA A 100 13.84 -12.09 -5.34
N ALA A 101 13.85 -10.79 -5.62
CA ALA A 101 14.99 -10.09 -6.21
C ALA A 101 16.20 -10.04 -5.26
N ALA A 102 15.97 -9.82 -3.96
CA ALA A 102 17.02 -9.86 -2.94
C ALA A 102 17.60 -11.26 -2.72
N GLY A 103 16.90 -12.32 -3.15
CA GLY A 103 17.31 -13.71 -2.98
C GLY A 103 17.39 -14.18 -1.52
N ALA A 104 16.72 -13.48 -0.59
CA ALA A 104 16.84 -13.70 0.85
C ALA A 104 15.55 -13.33 1.60
N PRO A 105 15.29 -13.91 2.80
CA PRO A 105 14.19 -13.49 3.66
C PRO A 105 14.29 -12.00 4.01
N VAL A 106 13.14 -11.32 4.00
CA VAL A 106 12.98 -9.90 4.35
C VAL A 106 12.18 -9.81 5.65
N HIS A 107 12.63 -8.96 6.58
CA HIS A 107 12.02 -8.83 7.90
C HIS A 107 11.66 -7.39 8.18
N ILE A 108 10.37 -7.17 8.46
CA ILE A 108 9.80 -5.87 8.82
C ILE A 108 10.09 -5.59 10.29
N ALA A 109 10.47 -4.36 10.61
CA ALA A 109 10.75 -3.92 11.98
C ALA A 109 9.45 -3.82 12.81
N VAL A 110 9.59 -3.84 14.14
CA VAL A 110 8.51 -3.44 15.04
C VAL A 110 8.14 -1.98 14.74
N ASN A 111 6.85 -1.68 14.63
CA ASN A 111 6.31 -0.41 14.09
C ASN A 111 6.68 -0.13 12.62
N GLY A 112 7.35 -1.05 11.94
CA GLY A 112 7.77 -0.88 10.54
C GLY A 112 6.69 -1.22 9.52
N GLY A 113 5.58 -1.85 9.94
CA GLY A 113 4.42 -2.09 9.10
C GLY A 113 3.35 -1.01 9.26
N TYR A 114 2.09 -1.42 9.39
CA TYR A 114 0.99 -0.50 9.63
C TYR A 114 1.09 0.15 11.02
N ARG A 115 0.92 1.46 11.04
CA ARG A 115 0.76 2.30 12.22
C ARG A 115 -0.55 3.07 12.11
N SER A 116 -1.39 3.07 13.16
CA SER A 116 -2.64 3.83 13.10
C SER A 116 -2.39 5.35 13.07
N PRO A 117 -3.39 6.16 12.72
CA PRO A 117 -3.29 7.63 12.89
C PRO A 117 -3.07 8.06 14.35
N ALA A 118 -3.42 7.20 15.32
CA ALA A 118 -3.24 7.45 16.76
C ALA A 118 -1.88 6.98 17.29
N HIS A 119 -1.07 6.30 16.48
CA HIS A 119 0.27 5.87 16.87
C HIS A 119 1.19 7.08 17.08
N LYS A 120 1.98 7.11 18.16
CA LYS A 120 2.83 8.26 18.52
C LYS A 120 3.87 8.65 17.46
N MET A 121 4.24 7.71 16.57
CA MET A 121 5.13 7.99 15.45
C MET A 121 4.38 8.44 14.19
N SER A 122 3.05 8.40 14.16
CA SER A 122 2.26 8.84 13.02
C SER A 122 2.06 10.34 13.06
N THR A 123 3.02 11.09 12.54
CA THR A 123 2.95 12.55 12.42
C THR A 123 2.50 12.93 11.02
N GLY A 124 1.31 13.54 10.91
CA GLY A 124 0.75 13.89 9.60
C GLY A 124 0.37 12.67 8.75
N ALA A 125 0.51 12.79 7.43
CA ALA A 125 0.23 11.72 6.49
C ALA A 125 1.50 10.89 6.23
N THR A 126 1.83 9.98 7.13
CA THR A 126 2.82 8.93 6.85
C THR A 126 2.17 7.75 6.13
N THR A 127 2.81 7.21 5.10
CA THR A 127 2.31 6.10 4.28
C THR A 127 2.07 4.81 5.07
N HIS A 128 2.71 4.65 6.22
CA HIS A 128 2.39 3.57 7.18
C HIS A 128 0.93 3.56 7.62
N VAL A 129 0.28 4.73 7.69
CA VAL A 129 -1.14 4.82 8.06
C VAL A 129 -2.06 4.26 6.97
N TRP A 130 -1.60 4.21 5.73
CA TRP A 130 -2.32 3.56 4.62
C TRP A 130 -2.06 2.05 4.53
N GLY A 131 -1.09 1.53 5.31
CA GLY A 131 -0.64 0.15 5.21
C GLY A 131 0.14 -0.12 3.92
N THR A 132 0.74 0.92 3.34
CA THR A 132 1.47 0.88 2.07
C THR A 132 2.96 1.11 2.23
N ALA A 133 3.46 1.21 3.46
CA ALA A 133 4.88 1.34 3.75
C ALA A 133 5.41 0.23 4.67
N ALA A 134 6.68 -0.09 4.51
CA ALA A 134 7.41 -1.02 5.36
C ALA A 134 8.82 -0.51 5.66
N ASP A 135 9.19 -0.57 6.94
CA ASP A 135 10.56 -0.37 7.42
C ASP A 135 11.21 -1.76 7.59
N ILE A 136 12.22 -2.05 6.79
CA ILE A 136 12.89 -3.36 6.73
C ILE A 136 14.24 -3.25 7.44
N TYR A 137 14.39 -3.96 8.55
CA TYR A 137 15.59 -3.91 9.35
C TYR A 137 16.61 -5.01 9.04
N ARG A 138 16.17 -6.11 8.40
CA ARG A 138 17.06 -7.24 8.10
C ARG A 138 16.68 -7.92 6.79
N ILE A 139 17.70 -8.27 6.00
CA ILE A 139 17.57 -9.04 4.77
C ILE A 139 18.56 -10.21 4.82
N GLY A 140 18.06 -11.43 4.86
CA GLY A 140 18.86 -12.62 5.10
C GLY A 140 19.60 -12.56 6.44
N ALA A 141 20.92 -12.69 6.42
CA ALA A 141 21.78 -12.57 7.59
C ALA A 141 22.19 -11.11 7.91
N ASN A 142 21.92 -10.15 7.02
CA ASN A 142 22.40 -8.79 7.14
C ASN A 142 21.38 -7.90 7.85
N ILE A 143 21.79 -7.24 8.92
CA ILE A 143 21.05 -6.11 9.50
C ILE A 143 21.35 -4.89 8.64
N VAL A 144 20.28 -4.22 8.15
CA VAL A 144 20.36 -3.09 7.23
C VAL A 144 20.60 -1.81 8.03
N LYS A 145 21.89 -1.48 8.25
CA LYS A 145 22.32 -0.33 9.06
C LYS A 145 23.52 0.42 8.51
N THR A 146 24.01 0.06 7.34
CA THR A 146 25.15 0.74 6.71
C THR A 146 24.72 1.36 5.41
N LYS A 147 25.38 2.46 5.05
CA LYS A 147 25.09 3.16 3.79
C LYS A 147 25.08 2.21 2.59
N ASP A 148 26.11 1.36 2.46
CA ASP A 148 26.24 0.45 1.31
C ASP A 148 25.09 -0.56 1.22
N LEU A 149 24.58 -1.03 2.37
CA LEU A 149 23.43 -1.95 2.39
C LEU A 149 22.12 -1.23 2.11
N ILE A 150 21.95 -0.03 2.64
CA ILE A 150 20.76 0.79 2.41
C ILE A 150 20.68 1.18 0.95
N ASP A 151 21.75 1.75 0.38
CA ASP A 151 21.81 2.13 -1.03
C ASP A 151 21.54 0.91 -1.93
N LYS A 152 22.25 -0.20 -1.70
CA LYS A 152 22.06 -1.44 -2.47
C LYS A 152 20.63 -1.91 -2.53
N TYR A 153 19.92 -1.89 -1.43
CA TYR A 153 18.54 -2.40 -1.38
C TYR A 153 17.50 -1.36 -1.77
N ASN A 154 17.83 -0.07 -1.64
CA ASN A 154 17.03 1.00 -2.24
C ASN A 154 17.08 0.90 -3.77
N ASP A 155 18.28 0.80 -4.36
CA ASP A 155 18.44 0.61 -5.81
C ASP A 155 17.64 -0.61 -6.30
N LEU A 156 17.71 -1.72 -5.56
CA LEU A 156 16.94 -2.93 -5.88
C LEU A 156 15.42 -2.70 -5.84
N ALA A 157 14.92 -1.90 -4.91
CA ALA A 157 13.49 -1.59 -4.83
C ALA A 157 13.05 -0.70 -5.99
N GLU A 158 13.85 0.31 -6.35
CA GLU A 158 13.61 1.22 -7.48
C GLU A 158 13.70 0.48 -8.82
N GLU A 159 14.58 -0.51 -8.98
CA GLU A 159 14.63 -1.36 -10.17
C GLU A 159 13.35 -2.18 -10.40
N LEU A 160 12.59 -2.47 -9.34
CA LEU A 160 11.35 -3.23 -9.44
C LEU A 160 10.14 -2.39 -9.86
N SER A 161 10.15 -1.10 -9.56
CA SER A 161 9.05 -0.19 -9.90
C SER A 161 9.47 1.27 -9.77
N ASP A 162 9.19 2.06 -10.80
CA ASP A 162 9.36 3.52 -10.80
C ASP A 162 8.37 4.22 -9.84
N ASP A 163 7.32 3.52 -9.39
CA ASP A 163 6.29 4.08 -8.50
C ASP A 163 6.58 3.83 -7.01
N VAL A 164 7.70 3.18 -6.68
CA VAL A 164 8.10 2.97 -5.28
C VAL A 164 8.89 4.17 -4.77
N THR A 165 8.68 4.52 -3.51
CA THR A 165 9.51 5.52 -2.81
C THR A 165 10.38 4.81 -1.80
N VAL A 166 11.67 5.15 -1.81
CA VAL A 166 12.65 4.74 -0.80
C VAL A 166 13.27 5.98 -0.16
N LEU A 167 13.79 5.85 1.05
CA LEU A 167 14.49 6.94 1.72
C LEU A 167 16.00 6.73 1.65
N PRO A 168 16.78 7.74 1.22
CA PRO A 168 18.23 7.62 1.17
C PRO A 168 18.84 7.54 2.57
N TYR A 169 20.01 6.94 2.67
CA TYR A 169 20.80 6.91 3.90
C TYR A 169 21.00 8.33 4.47
N GLY A 170 20.78 8.50 5.77
CA GLY A 170 20.89 9.81 6.44
C GLY A 170 19.64 10.66 6.35
N HIS A 171 18.54 10.14 5.80
CA HIS A 171 17.27 10.88 5.72
C HIS A 171 16.63 11.11 7.08
N ASP A 172 16.82 10.17 8.00
CA ASP A 172 16.25 10.24 9.35
C ASP A 172 17.07 11.23 10.21
N THR A 173 16.73 12.51 10.09
CA THR A 173 17.52 13.65 10.62
C THR A 173 17.53 13.77 12.14
N GLY A 174 16.99 12.82 12.86
CA GLY A 174 16.93 12.84 14.33
C GLY A 174 17.85 11.86 15.04
N THR A 175 18.34 10.84 14.35
CA THR A 175 19.22 9.82 14.89
C THR A 175 20.45 9.65 13.99
N THR A 176 21.60 9.43 14.60
CA THR A 176 22.88 9.31 13.89
C THR A 176 23.06 7.95 13.18
N VAL A 177 22.04 7.11 13.16
CA VAL A 177 22.13 5.75 12.61
C VAL A 177 20.84 5.39 11.93
N ASP A 178 20.85 5.30 10.61
CA ASP A 178 19.80 4.60 9.86
C ASP A 178 19.92 3.10 10.15
N ASP A 179 18.85 2.49 10.59
CA ASP A 179 18.82 1.08 11.01
C ASP A 179 17.84 0.23 10.19
N HIS A 180 17.28 0.80 9.12
CA HIS A 180 16.34 0.15 8.22
C HIS A 180 16.30 0.81 6.84
N ILE A 181 15.72 0.15 5.87
CA ILE A 181 15.27 0.76 4.62
C ILE A 181 13.77 1.00 4.69
N HIS A 182 13.33 2.14 4.21
CA HIS A 182 11.92 2.47 4.07
C HIS A 182 11.49 2.22 2.62
N ILE A 183 10.44 1.43 2.44
CA ILE A 183 9.82 1.19 1.14
C ILE A 183 8.36 1.60 1.24
N ASP A 184 7.88 2.45 0.33
CA ASP A 184 6.48 2.84 0.30
C ASP A 184 5.90 2.92 -1.12
N LEU A 185 4.61 2.58 -1.24
CA LEU A 185 3.82 2.62 -2.47
C LEU A 185 2.90 3.84 -2.54
N GLY A 186 3.15 4.85 -1.72
CA GLY A 186 2.36 6.07 -1.66
C GLY A 186 1.01 5.90 -0.94
N TYR A 187 0.16 6.88 -1.13
CA TYR A 187 -1.14 7.00 -0.43
C TYR A 187 -2.26 6.23 -1.13
N VAL A 188 -2.09 4.93 -1.31
CA VAL A 188 -3.04 4.08 -2.01
C VAL A 188 -4.17 3.65 -1.09
N THR A 189 -5.40 3.76 -1.55
CA THR A 189 -6.58 3.21 -0.89
C THR A 189 -7.21 2.14 -1.78
N VAL A 190 -7.54 1.00 -1.19
CA VAL A 190 -8.21 -0.12 -1.87
C VAL A 190 -9.65 -0.18 -1.41
N ILE A 191 -10.57 -0.24 -2.38
CA ILE A 191 -11.98 -0.58 -2.13
C ILE A 191 -12.10 -2.07 -2.45
N PRO A 192 -12.33 -2.93 -1.45
CA PRO A 192 -12.47 -4.36 -1.66
C PRO A 192 -13.63 -4.70 -2.58
N ARG A 193 -13.50 -5.83 -3.29
CA ARG A 193 -14.48 -6.25 -4.30
C ARG A 193 -15.86 -6.43 -3.69
N GLU A 194 -15.96 -7.02 -2.52
CA GLU A 194 -17.22 -7.24 -1.80
C GLU A 194 -18.00 -5.94 -1.60
N ILE A 195 -17.31 -4.84 -1.30
CA ILE A 195 -17.90 -3.51 -1.14
C ILE A 195 -18.22 -2.86 -2.50
N SER A 196 -17.44 -3.15 -3.54
CA SER A 196 -17.66 -2.57 -4.87
C SER A 196 -18.82 -3.21 -5.61
N GLU A 197 -19.10 -4.47 -5.36
CA GLU A 197 -20.23 -5.17 -5.97
C GLU A 197 -21.57 -4.62 -5.47
N ASP A 198 -21.74 -4.37 -4.18
CA ASP A 198 -22.92 -3.71 -3.60
C ASP A 198 -23.16 -2.30 -4.18
N ARG A 199 -22.11 -1.61 -4.62
CA ARG A 199 -22.23 -0.30 -5.28
C ARG A 199 -22.53 -0.38 -6.77
N MET A 200 -22.33 -1.52 -7.40
CA MET A 200 -22.57 -1.72 -8.83
C MET A 200 -24.05 -2.01 -9.16
N GLU A 201 -24.90 -2.20 -8.16
CA GLU A 201 -26.37 -2.19 -8.32
C GLU A 201 -26.96 -0.78 -8.45
N VAL A 202 -26.21 0.15 -9.05
CA VAL A 202 -26.80 1.39 -9.58
C VAL A 202 -27.74 0.97 -10.71
N PRO A 203 -29.06 1.30 -10.66
CA PRO A 203 -30.01 0.95 -11.69
C PRO A 203 -29.42 1.30 -13.06
N GLN A 204 -29.59 0.41 -14.03
CA GLN A 204 -29.03 0.57 -15.40
C GLN A 204 -29.44 1.89 -16.06
N GLU A 205 -30.46 2.55 -15.58
CA GLU A 205 -30.97 3.84 -16.06
C GLU A 205 -29.99 5.03 -15.85
N HIS A 206 -29.03 4.93 -14.95
CA HIS A 206 -28.08 6.00 -14.61
C HIS A 206 -26.62 5.69 -14.95
N ARG A 207 -26.35 4.64 -15.74
CA ARG A 207 -24.98 4.45 -16.24
C ARG A 207 -24.69 5.54 -17.27
N PRO A 208 -23.76 6.48 -17.01
CA PRO A 208 -23.28 7.36 -18.07
C PRO A 208 -22.74 6.45 -19.18
N ARG A 209 -23.32 6.54 -20.38
CA ARG A 209 -22.76 5.89 -21.56
C ARG A 209 -21.36 6.50 -21.74
N PHE A 210 -20.35 5.81 -21.25
CA PHE A 210 -18.99 6.23 -21.48
C PHE A 210 -18.77 6.31 -22.99
N ALA A 211 -18.37 7.48 -23.48
CA ALA A 211 -18.09 7.83 -24.86
C ALA A 211 -16.91 7.04 -25.49
N PHE A 212 -16.69 5.80 -25.05
CA PHE A 212 -15.65 4.93 -25.60
C PHE A 212 -16.01 4.40 -26.99
N GLU A 213 -17.29 4.29 -27.31
CA GLU A 213 -17.74 3.90 -28.67
C GLU A 213 -17.65 5.04 -29.68
N GLU A 214 -17.81 6.31 -29.26
CA GLU A 214 -17.71 7.45 -30.16
C GLU A 214 -16.28 7.72 -30.64
N ARG A 215 -15.26 7.47 -29.80
CA ARG A 215 -13.85 7.59 -30.25
C ARG A 215 -13.53 6.59 -31.36
N ARG A 216 -13.94 5.33 -31.23
CA ARG A 216 -13.73 4.30 -32.26
C ARG A 216 -14.45 4.62 -33.58
N ARG A 217 -15.55 5.35 -33.55
CA ARG A 217 -16.25 5.78 -34.77
C ARG A 217 -15.61 7.01 -35.42
N ARG A 218 -14.98 7.91 -34.66
CA ARG A 218 -14.23 9.06 -35.21
C ARG A 218 -12.94 8.62 -35.88
N ASP A 219 -12.18 7.70 -35.29
CA ASP A 219 -10.91 7.22 -35.85
C ASP A 219 -11.11 6.42 -37.15
N ARG A 220 -12.27 5.83 -37.37
CA ARG A 220 -12.61 5.14 -38.66
C ARG A 220 -13.04 6.10 -39.76
N ARG A 221 -13.24 7.37 -39.50
CA ARG A 221 -13.66 8.39 -40.49
C ARG A 221 -12.56 9.38 -40.87
N ALA A 222 -11.35 9.26 -40.31
CA ALA A 222 -10.23 10.06 -40.73
C ALA A 222 -9.78 9.63 -42.15
N PRO A 223 -9.71 10.55 -43.10
CA PRO A 223 -9.25 10.21 -44.44
C PRO A 223 -7.79 9.77 -44.39
N GLN A 224 -7.48 8.65 -45.05
CA GLN A 224 -6.09 8.21 -45.21
C GLN A 224 -5.30 9.26 -45.99
N PRO A 225 -4.06 9.62 -45.57
CA PRO A 225 -3.24 10.50 -46.33
C PRO A 225 -2.91 9.86 -47.69
N ALA A 226 -3.13 10.61 -48.77
CA ALA A 226 -2.80 10.19 -50.12
C ALA A 226 -1.30 9.87 -50.20
N ILE A 227 -1.00 8.67 -50.69
CA ILE A 227 0.37 8.26 -51.02
C ILE A 227 0.80 9.10 -52.20
N ALA A 228 1.74 10.04 -51.99
CA ALA A 228 2.38 10.78 -53.07
C ALA A 228 3.20 9.80 -53.90
N GLY A 229 2.76 9.61 -55.13
CA GLY A 229 3.43 8.77 -56.11
C GLY A 229 4.80 9.34 -56.49
N ASP A 230 5.76 8.48 -56.45
CA ASP A 230 7.12 8.67 -56.98
C ASP A 230 7.06 8.85 -58.49
N SER A 231 7.31 10.05 -58.97
CA SER A 231 7.59 10.30 -60.42
C SER A 231 9.08 10.47 -60.62
N LYS A 232 9.73 9.37 -60.97
CA LYS A 232 10.99 9.41 -61.75
C LYS A 232 10.70 10.02 -63.11
N GLN A 233 11.48 11.02 -63.48
CA GLN A 233 11.97 11.19 -64.87
C GLN A 233 13.12 12.20 -64.96
N GLN A 234 14.22 11.70 -65.51
CA GLN A 234 15.33 12.29 -66.29
C GLN A 234 16.36 13.16 -65.54
#